data_7ced23b2c816df974e42f268e60a634b
#
_entry.id   7ced23b2c816df974e42f268e60a634b
#
_cell.length_a   1.000
_cell.length_b   1.000
_cell.length_c   1.000
_cell.angle_alpha   90.00
_cell.angle_beta   90.00
_cell.angle_gamma   90.00
#
_symmetry.space_group_name_H-M   'P 1'
#
loop_
_entity.id
_entity.type
_entity.pdbx_description
1 polymer ?
#
loop_
_entity_poly.entity_id
_entity_poly.type
_entity_poly.pdbx_seq_one_letter_code
_entity_poly.pdbx_strand_id
1 'polypeptide(L)'
;MTIQVCEYALITSDTSQKSGLDLGIVSKQTFSWLETLHQQWEGSAQIVSRQGKRFLRLGSYVGYLESPTGEAIEILPKTRLGEDEDPIRQRRVLRRMLQAAAGITPREGETASLYRSKLPLHEWIYSEFLRHLVELVRRGLRSDYHLTEDDDSAFIRGQLDINRQIRQVPGKGARFHVRYAEFTPQRIENRILRTVLEIVLSSTKENQTWRTATTLKHQMADIEPVSDALSQLSRWSDGKYLLAYRAIKPWCQLILEKHNPDFQKGGHQG
;
A
#
# COMPACT_ATOMS: atom_id res chain seq x y z
N MET A 1 13.03 3.17 13.41
CA MET A 1 13.97 4.26 13.06
C MET A 1 14.17 4.23 11.56
N THR A 2 14.17 5.38 10.86
CA THR A 2 14.37 5.42 9.40
C THR A 2 15.74 6.03 9.12
N ILE A 3 16.59 5.26 8.45
CA ILE A 3 17.94 5.66 8.03
C ILE A 3 17.83 6.20 6.60
N GLN A 4 18.48 7.32 6.32
CA GLN A 4 18.48 7.96 5.00
C GLN A 4 19.85 7.85 4.37
N VAL A 5 19.91 7.33 3.15
CA VAL A 5 21.12 7.19 2.36
C VAL A 5 20.83 7.49 0.88
N CYS A 6 21.87 7.76 0.10
CA CYS A 6 21.73 7.87 -1.35
C CYS A 6 21.97 6.51 -2.03
N GLU A 7 21.56 6.41 -3.30
CA GLU A 7 22.00 5.31 -4.15
C GLU A 7 23.53 5.21 -4.17
N TYR A 8 24.04 3.99 -4.27
CA TYR A 8 25.47 3.65 -4.17
C TYR A 8 26.13 3.91 -2.82
N ALA A 9 25.37 4.29 -1.78
CA ALA A 9 25.89 4.45 -0.44
C ALA A 9 26.38 3.13 0.16
N LEU A 10 27.28 3.24 1.12
CA LEU A 10 27.73 2.11 1.92
C LEU A 10 26.80 1.89 3.11
N ILE A 11 26.56 0.64 3.45
CA ILE A 11 25.82 0.24 4.65
C ILE A 11 26.76 -0.58 5.53
N THR A 12 26.75 -0.28 6.83
CA THR A 12 27.55 -1.01 7.82
C THR A 12 26.77 -1.19 9.13
N SER A 13 27.16 -2.18 9.91
CA SER A 13 26.69 -2.34 11.30
C SER A 13 27.71 -1.80 12.32
N ASP A 14 28.79 -1.17 11.87
CA ASP A 14 29.82 -0.60 12.74
C ASP A 14 29.42 0.79 13.21
N THR A 15 29.09 0.90 14.49
CA THR A 15 28.65 2.15 15.14
C THR A 15 29.77 3.16 15.39
N SER A 16 31.04 2.81 15.11
CA SER A 16 32.17 3.73 15.23
C SER A 16 32.24 4.77 14.11
N GLN A 17 31.50 4.54 13.01
CA GLN A 17 31.45 5.40 11.84
C GLN A 17 30.42 6.54 12.04
N LYS A 18 30.56 7.62 11.25
CA LYS A 18 29.55 8.69 11.20
C LYS A 18 28.54 8.38 10.10
N SER A 19 27.27 8.29 10.46
CA SER A 19 26.18 8.14 9.50
C SER A 19 26.00 9.43 8.68
N GLY A 20 25.71 9.26 7.38
CA GLY A 20 25.43 10.33 6.43
C GLY A 20 24.74 9.78 5.20
N LEU A 21 24.59 10.57 4.15
CA LEU A 21 23.90 10.14 2.92
C LEU A 21 24.70 9.10 2.12
N ASP A 22 26.05 9.10 2.23
CA ASP A 22 26.90 8.11 1.56
C ASP A 22 27.25 6.90 2.44
N LEU A 23 26.90 6.93 3.75
CA LEU A 23 27.15 5.83 4.69
C LEU A 23 25.99 5.68 5.68
N GLY A 24 25.28 4.57 5.58
CA GLY A 24 24.23 4.20 6.52
C GLY A 24 24.71 3.23 7.59
N ILE A 25 24.34 3.48 8.85
CA ILE A 25 24.59 2.57 9.96
C ILE A 25 23.27 1.89 10.32
N VAL A 26 23.25 0.56 10.23
CA VAL A 26 22.10 -0.28 10.52
C VAL A 26 22.39 -1.23 11.68
N SER A 27 21.36 -1.82 12.27
CA SER A 27 21.52 -2.90 13.24
C SER A 27 22.18 -4.13 12.59
N LYS A 28 22.84 -4.96 13.41
CA LYS A 28 23.44 -6.22 12.93
C LYS A 28 22.41 -7.14 12.28
N GLN A 29 21.18 -7.14 12.79
CA GLN A 29 20.09 -7.95 12.25
C GLN A 29 19.67 -7.45 10.86
N THR A 30 19.53 -6.13 10.69
CA THR A 30 19.21 -5.52 9.39
C THR A 30 20.38 -5.72 8.38
N PHE A 31 21.62 -5.65 8.84
CA PHE A 31 22.77 -5.93 8.00
C PHE A 31 22.75 -7.37 7.46
N SER A 32 22.56 -8.36 8.33
CA SER A 32 22.45 -9.77 7.92
C SER A 32 21.24 -10.02 7.00
N TRP A 33 20.13 -9.34 7.24
CA TRP A 33 18.97 -9.42 6.36
C TRP A 33 19.29 -8.86 4.96
N LEU A 34 20.00 -7.73 4.86
CA LEU A 34 20.44 -7.17 3.57
C LEU A 34 21.39 -8.11 2.83
N GLU A 35 22.28 -8.83 3.54
CA GLU A 35 23.13 -9.85 2.94
C GLU A 35 22.31 -11.01 2.36
N THR A 36 21.28 -11.45 3.08
CA THR A 36 20.35 -12.50 2.60
C THR A 36 19.54 -12.01 1.40
N LEU A 37 19.05 -10.78 1.43
CA LEU A 37 18.35 -10.16 0.33
C LEU A 37 19.19 -10.11 -0.94
N HIS A 38 20.49 -9.79 -0.81
CA HIS A 38 21.41 -9.81 -1.94
C HIS A 38 21.54 -11.19 -2.60
N GLN A 39 21.59 -12.26 -1.79
CA GLN A 39 21.70 -13.63 -2.29
C GLN A 39 20.42 -14.15 -2.96
N GLN A 40 19.26 -13.66 -2.53
CA GLN A 40 17.92 -14.08 -3.00
C GLN A 40 17.39 -13.22 -4.16
N TRP A 41 18.08 -12.10 -4.46
CA TRP A 41 17.63 -11.17 -5.48
C TRP A 41 18.01 -11.64 -6.88
N GLU A 42 17.05 -12.16 -7.63
CA GLU A 42 17.19 -12.62 -9.01
C GLU A 42 16.91 -11.51 -10.06
N GLY A 43 16.62 -10.28 -9.62
CA GLY A 43 16.30 -9.16 -10.52
C GLY A 43 17.49 -8.61 -11.29
N SER A 44 17.24 -7.97 -12.43
CA SER A 44 18.24 -7.36 -13.31
C SER A 44 19.00 -6.18 -12.65
N ALA A 45 18.46 -5.57 -11.62
CA ALA A 45 19.11 -4.49 -10.85
C ALA A 45 19.59 -5.01 -9.51
N GLN A 46 20.90 -5.01 -9.32
CA GLN A 46 21.53 -5.39 -8.05
C GLN A 46 21.20 -4.34 -6.98
N ILE A 47 20.37 -4.68 -5.98
CA ILE A 47 20.02 -3.75 -4.90
C ILE A 47 21.18 -3.53 -3.96
N VAL A 48 21.91 -4.61 -3.63
CA VAL A 48 22.99 -4.61 -2.66
C VAL A 48 24.15 -5.44 -3.21
N SER A 49 25.39 -5.00 -3.02
CA SER A 49 26.61 -5.76 -3.32
C SER A 49 27.52 -5.78 -2.11
N ARG A 50 28.23 -6.88 -1.89
CA ARG A 50 29.18 -6.97 -0.78
C ARG A 50 30.46 -6.21 -1.11
N GLN A 51 30.88 -5.31 -0.21
CA GLN A 51 32.13 -4.58 -0.33
C GLN A 51 33.03 -4.89 0.88
N GLY A 52 33.87 -5.92 0.75
CA GLY A 52 34.68 -6.41 1.84
C GLY A 52 33.91 -7.12 2.95
N LYS A 53 34.43 -7.19 4.16
CA LYS A 53 33.84 -7.94 5.28
C LYS A 53 32.84 -7.13 6.11
N ARG A 54 32.87 -5.80 6.05
CA ARG A 54 32.13 -4.92 6.97
C ARG A 54 31.14 -3.99 6.29
N PHE A 55 31.13 -3.96 4.95
CA PHE A 55 30.30 -3.03 4.19
C PHE A 55 29.50 -3.75 3.13
N LEU A 56 28.28 -3.26 2.94
CA LEU A 56 27.44 -3.54 1.80
C LEU A 56 27.32 -2.25 0.99
N ARG A 57 27.34 -2.33 -0.32
CA ARG A 57 27.12 -1.20 -1.21
C ARG A 57 25.75 -1.32 -1.84
N LEU A 58 24.95 -0.26 -1.73
CA LEU A 58 23.70 -0.16 -2.46
C LEU A 58 23.95 0.01 -3.95
N GLY A 59 23.05 -0.52 -4.78
CA GLY A 59 23.07 -0.34 -6.23
C GLY A 59 22.34 0.94 -6.66
N SER A 60 21.86 0.94 -7.91
CA SER A 60 21.05 2.04 -8.49
C SER A 60 19.59 2.04 -8.04
N TYR A 61 19.26 1.33 -6.98
CA TYR A 61 17.91 1.28 -6.44
C TYR A 61 17.60 2.55 -5.66
N VAL A 62 16.43 3.13 -5.90
CA VAL A 62 15.88 4.26 -5.14
C VAL A 62 14.51 3.86 -4.58
N GLY A 63 14.23 4.26 -3.35
CA GLY A 63 12.97 3.90 -2.71
C GLY A 63 13.09 3.65 -1.21
N TYR A 64 12.43 2.61 -0.74
CA TYR A 64 12.32 2.30 0.68
C TYR A 64 12.45 0.80 0.90
N LEU A 65 13.29 0.42 1.84
CA LEU A 65 13.46 -0.95 2.31
C LEU A 65 13.12 -1.00 3.80
N GLU A 66 12.40 -2.01 4.24
CA GLU A 66 12.10 -2.25 5.65
C GLU A 66 12.51 -3.67 6.02
N SER A 67 13.36 -3.77 7.04
CA SER A 67 13.78 -5.05 7.57
C SER A 67 12.67 -5.71 8.39
N PRO A 68 12.70 -7.03 8.59
CA PRO A 68 11.76 -7.74 9.46
C PRO A 68 11.75 -7.22 10.90
N THR A 69 12.80 -6.53 11.32
CA THR A 69 12.90 -5.89 12.65
C THR A 69 12.23 -4.51 12.71
N GLY A 70 11.64 -4.03 11.60
CA GLY A 70 11.00 -2.73 11.51
C GLY A 70 11.97 -1.54 11.39
N GLU A 71 13.26 -1.81 11.16
CA GLU A 71 14.24 -0.79 10.80
C GLU A 71 14.14 -0.50 9.31
N ALA A 72 14.04 0.77 8.96
CA ALA A 72 13.76 1.21 7.61
C ALA A 72 14.93 1.99 7.00
N ILE A 73 15.17 1.77 5.71
CA ILE A 73 16.21 2.45 4.93
C ILE A 73 15.51 3.16 3.78
N GLU A 74 15.58 4.49 3.75
CA GLU A 74 15.12 5.33 2.65
C GLU A 74 16.31 5.64 1.75
N ILE A 75 16.26 5.18 0.50
CA ILE A 75 17.32 5.32 -0.48
C ILE A 75 16.92 6.42 -1.45
N LEU A 76 17.65 7.52 -1.41
CA LEU A 76 17.39 8.73 -2.18
C LEU A 76 18.20 8.73 -3.49
N PRO A 77 17.68 9.35 -4.57
CA PRO A 77 18.43 9.47 -5.82
C PRO A 77 19.62 10.40 -5.64
N LYS A 78 20.78 10.03 -6.18
CA LYS A 78 21.97 10.87 -6.21
C LYS A 78 21.82 11.90 -7.32
N THR A 79 21.51 13.15 -6.96
CA THR A 79 21.42 14.25 -7.93
C THR A 79 22.83 14.77 -8.23
N ARG A 80 23.18 14.85 -9.53
CA ARG A 80 24.52 15.30 -10.00
C ARG A 80 24.85 16.78 -9.73
N LEU A 81 23.95 17.53 -9.18
CA LEU A 81 24.16 18.93 -8.87
C LEU A 81 24.89 19.04 -7.54
N GLY A 82 26.21 19.22 -7.64
CA GLY A 82 27.12 19.38 -6.53
C GLY A 82 26.69 20.43 -5.52
N GLU A 83 27.17 20.29 -4.32
CA GLU A 83 27.24 21.20 -3.17
C GLU A 83 26.04 21.31 -2.23
N ASP A 84 24.81 20.94 -2.59
CA ASP A 84 23.70 20.92 -1.62
C ASP A 84 23.11 19.50 -1.51
N GLU A 85 23.64 18.68 -0.60
CA GLU A 85 23.04 17.41 -0.16
C GLU A 85 21.82 17.68 0.72
N ASP A 86 20.79 18.36 0.20
CA ASP A 86 19.53 18.57 0.90
C ASP A 86 18.61 17.35 0.73
N PRO A 87 18.42 16.55 1.78
CA PRO A 87 17.57 15.36 1.73
C PRO A 87 16.12 15.68 1.34
N ILE A 88 15.64 16.91 1.63
CA ILE A 88 14.29 17.35 1.28
C ILE A 88 14.16 17.49 -0.23
N ARG A 89 15.19 18.05 -0.89
CA ARG A 89 15.22 18.20 -2.34
C ARG A 89 15.28 16.86 -3.05
N GLN A 90 16.17 15.96 -2.60
CA GLN A 90 16.30 14.61 -3.13
C GLN A 90 15.01 13.79 -2.98
N ARG A 91 14.34 13.91 -1.83
CA ARG A 91 13.05 13.27 -1.59
C ARG A 91 11.95 13.82 -2.51
N ARG A 92 11.98 15.11 -2.84
CA ARG A 92 11.07 15.70 -3.82
C ARG A 92 11.26 15.10 -5.22
N VAL A 93 12.51 14.87 -5.63
CA VAL A 93 12.84 14.20 -6.91
C VAL A 93 12.30 12.76 -6.88
N LEU A 94 12.58 12.00 -5.83
CA LEU A 94 12.11 10.62 -5.67
C LEU A 94 10.59 10.51 -5.78
N ARG A 95 9.85 11.42 -5.13
CA ARG A 95 8.38 11.47 -5.20
C ARG A 95 7.89 11.71 -6.63
N ARG A 96 8.52 12.64 -7.36
CA ARG A 96 8.17 12.89 -8.77
C ARG A 96 8.46 11.68 -9.66
N MET A 97 9.59 11.01 -9.42
CA MET A 97 9.91 9.77 -10.16
C MET A 97 8.86 8.69 -9.88
N LEU A 98 8.47 8.50 -8.63
CA LEU A 98 7.44 7.53 -8.25
C LEU A 98 6.07 7.87 -8.87
N GLN A 99 5.66 9.14 -8.81
CA GLN A 99 4.41 9.60 -9.43
C GLN A 99 4.43 9.32 -10.94
N ALA A 100 5.53 9.64 -11.63
CA ALA A 100 5.67 9.40 -13.05
C ALA A 100 5.61 7.90 -13.39
N ALA A 101 6.33 7.06 -12.64
CA ALA A 101 6.33 5.60 -12.82
C ALA A 101 4.95 4.98 -12.57
N ALA A 102 4.20 5.48 -11.58
CA ALA A 102 2.86 5.03 -11.27
C ALA A 102 1.75 5.67 -12.13
N GLY A 103 2.10 6.52 -13.10
CA GLY A 103 1.13 7.23 -13.96
C GLY A 103 0.27 8.24 -13.19
N ILE A 104 0.76 8.74 -12.05
CA ILE A 104 0.05 9.70 -11.21
C ILE A 104 0.38 11.12 -11.69
N THR A 105 -0.64 11.87 -12.09
CA THR A 105 -0.48 13.29 -12.45
C THR A 105 -0.28 14.14 -11.19
N PRO A 106 0.87 14.85 -11.03
CA PRO A 106 1.07 15.76 -9.91
C PRO A 106 0.01 16.88 -9.93
N ARG A 107 -0.56 17.19 -8.78
CA ARG A 107 -1.44 18.37 -8.63
C ARG A 107 -0.61 19.60 -8.29
N GLU A 108 -0.96 20.73 -8.90
CA GLU A 108 -0.42 22.03 -8.51
C GLU A 108 -0.78 22.32 -7.03
N GLY A 109 0.22 22.66 -6.20
CA GLY A 109 0.05 22.91 -4.77
C GLY A 109 0.47 21.77 -3.83
N GLU A 110 0.86 20.59 -4.31
CA GLU A 110 1.40 19.51 -3.47
C GLU A 110 2.69 19.89 -2.71
N THR A 111 3.40 20.90 -3.19
CA THR A 111 4.62 21.45 -2.56
C THR A 111 4.36 22.30 -1.33
N ALA A 112 3.11 22.67 -1.03
CA ALA A 112 2.79 23.69 -0.04
C ALA A 112 2.85 23.24 1.43
N SER A 113 2.98 21.95 1.73
CA SER A 113 3.08 21.49 3.12
C SER A 113 4.51 21.09 3.46
N LEU A 114 5.22 21.98 4.17
CA LEU A 114 6.54 21.72 4.77
C LEU A 114 6.54 20.44 5.62
N TYR A 115 5.42 20.12 6.28
CA TYR A 115 5.24 18.90 7.05
C TYR A 115 5.32 17.65 6.16
N ARG A 116 4.58 17.62 5.05
CA ARG A 116 4.60 16.48 4.12
C ARG A 116 5.96 16.30 3.46
N SER A 117 6.73 17.36 3.25
CA SER A 117 8.06 17.25 2.65
C SER A 117 9.05 16.50 3.54
N LYS A 118 8.85 16.50 4.85
CA LYS A 118 9.70 15.80 5.84
C LYS A 118 9.33 14.34 6.06
N LEU A 119 8.13 13.90 5.65
CA LEU A 119 7.71 12.52 5.84
C LEU A 119 8.61 11.55 5.05
N PRO A 120 8.96 10.39 5.61
CA PRO A 120 9.54 9.28 4.85
C PRO A 120 8.65 8.90 3.66
N LEU A 121 9.23 8.29 2.63
CA LEU A 121 8.51 7.98 1.39
C LEU A 121 7.23 7.17 1.62
N HIS A 122 7.28 6.13 2.46
CA HIS A 122 6.12 5.28 2.75
C HIS A 122 5.01 6.05 3.47
N GLU A 123 5.34 6.88 4.47
CA GLU A 123 4.36 7.71 5.18
C GLU A 123 3.73 8.77 4.25
N TRP A 124 4.52 9.30 3.31
CA TRP A 124 3.98 10.18 2.29
C TRP A 124 2.98 9.44 1.37
N ILE A 125 3.29 8.21 0.93
CA ILE A 125 2.35 7.39 0.13
C ILE A 125 1.06 7.15 0.92
N TYR A 126 1.15 6.81 2.20
CA TYR A 126 -0.01 6.61 3.07
C TYR A 126 -0.84 7.91 3.20
N SER A 127 -0.18 9.05 3.39
CA SER A 127 -0.86 10.34 3.50
C SER A 127 -1.59 10.74 2.21
N GLU A 128 -1.02 10.44 1.04
CA GLU A 128 -1.67 10.70 -0.25
C GLU A 128 -2.85 9.76 -0.49
N PHE A 129 -2.71 8.47 -0.20
CA PHE A 129 -3.82 7.53 -0.21
C PHE A 129 -4.99 8.01 0.67
N LEU A 130 -4.70 8.37 1.93
CA LEU A 130 -5.73 8.84 2.86
C LEU A 130 -6.39 10.14 2.40
N ARG A 131 -5.64 11.07 1.81
CA ARG A 131 -6.18 12.30 1.24
C ARG A 131 -7.23 12.01 0.16
N HIS A 132 -6.92 11.11 -0.76
CA HIS A 132 -7.86 10.67 -1.79
C HIS A 132 -9.06 9.92 -1.19
N LEU A 133 -8.82 9.08 -0.19
CA LEU A 133 -9.88 8.32 0.47
C LEU A 133 -10.86 9.23 1.23
N VAL A 134 -10.36 10.25 1.95
CA VAL A 134 -11.19 11.27 2.61
C VAL A 134 -12.10 11.97 1.60
N GLU A 135 -11.55 12.37 0.45
CA GLU A 135 -12.33 13.03 -0.61
C GLU A 135 -13.41 12.10 -1.17
N LEU A 136 -13.07 10.81 -1.36
CA LEU A 136 -13.98 9.80 -1.86
C LEU A 136 -15.13 9.53 -0.87
N VAL A 137 -14.81 9.33 0.42
CA VAL A 137 -15.80 9.07 1.48
C VAL A 137 -16.72 10.28 1.66
N ARG A 138 -16.19 11.52 1.61
CA ARG A 138 -17.00 12.75 1.68
C ARG A 138 -18.00 12.89 0.52
N ARG A 139 -17.64 12.40 -0.67
CA ARG A 139 -18.53 12.39 -1.84
C ARG A 139 -19.54 11.25 -1.79
N GLY A 140 -19.41 10.34 -0.85
CA GLY A 140 -20.16 9.11 -0.74
C GLY A 140 -19.56 7.96 -1.57
N LEU A 141 -19.36 6.84 -0.90
CA LEU A 141 -18.90 5.62 -1.56
C LEU A 141 -19.97 5.07 -2.48
N ARG A 142 -19.58 4.59 -3.65
CA ARG A 142 -20.50 4.00 -4.60
C ARG A 142 -21.01 2.67 -4.08
N SER A 143 -22.33 2.50 -4.18
CA SER A 143 -23.01 1.23 -3.94
C SER A 143 -23.46 0.62 -5.27
N ASP A 144 -23.71 -0.67 -5.26
CA ASP A 144 -24.21 -1.40 -6.42
C ASP A 144 -25.22 -2.46 -5.95
N TYR A 145 -26.01 -2.97 -6.89
CA TYR A 145 -26.91 -4.07 -6.61
C TYR A 145 -26.15 -5.39 -6.62
N HIS A 146 -26.13 -6.07 -5.48
CA HIS A 146 -25.60 -7.41 -5.35
C HIS A 146 -26.75 -8.41 -5.25
N LEU A 147 -26.67 -9.46 -6.06
CA LEU A 147 -27.60 -10.58 -5.93
C LEU A 147 -27.21 -11.40 -4.71
N THR A 148 -28.06 -11.36 -3.69
CA THR A 148 -27.88 -12.12 -2.45
C THR A 148 -28.81 -13.33 -2.48
N GLU A 149 -28.27 -14.49 -2.15
CA GLU A 149 -29.01 -15.72 -1.90
C GLU A 149 -29.08 -15.95 -0.39
N ASP A 150 -30.28 -16.06 0.15
CA ASP A 150 -30.53 -16.34 1.56
C ASP A 150 -31.29 -17.67 1.67
N ASP A 151 -30.65 -18.67 2.24
CA ASP A 151 -31.18 -20.02 2.35
C ASP A 151 -32.00 -20.25 3.63
N ASP A 152 -32.12 -19.25 4.50
CA ASP A 152 -32.82 -19.36 5.81
C ASP A 152 -33.65 -18.13 6.16
N SER A 153 -34.22 -17.48 5.14
CA SER A 153 -35.02 -16.26 5.33
C SER A 153 -36.36 -16.53 6.01
N ALA A 154 -36.66 -15.75 7.02
CA ALA A 154 -37.97 -15.77 7.69
C ALA A 154 -39.09 -15.13 6.85
N PHE A 155 -38.71 -14.38 5.81
CA PHE A 155 -39.63 -13.65 4.95
C PHE A 155 -39.29 -13.85 3.48
N ILE A 156 -40.30 -13.85 2.60
CA ILE A 156 -40.07 -13.85 1.16
C ILE A 156 -39.64 -12.45 0.73
N ARG A 157 -38.36 -12.33 0.32
CA ARG A 157 -37.81 -11.13 -0.31
C ARG A 157 -37.38 -11.48 -1.76
N GLY A 158 -37.78 -10.65 -2.70
CA GLY A 158 -37.40 -10.86 -4.09
C GLY A 158 -37.99 -12.12 -4.68
N GLN A 159 -37.18 -13.02 -5.21
CA GLN A 159 -37.60 -14.22 -5.91
C GLN A 159 -37.36 -15.48 -5.05
N LEU A 160 -38.40 -16.32 -4.92
CA LEU A 160 -38.28 -17.61 -4.24
C LEU A 160 -37.57 -18.61 -5.13
N ASP A 161 -36.52 -19.26 -4.61
CA ASP A 161 -35.88 -20.41 -5.29
C ASP A 161 -36.71 -21.68 -5.07
N ILE A 162 -37.65 -21.89 -5.98
CA ILE A 162 -38.59 -23.03 -5.92
C ILE A 162 -37.83 -24.37 -5.90
N ASN A 163 -36.75 -24.49 -6.65
CA ASN A 163 -35.99 -25.75 -6.74
C ASN A 163 -35.34 -26.13 -5.41
N ARG A 164 -34.79 -25.14 -4.69
CA ARG A 164 -34.24 -25.35 -3.34
C ARG A 164 -35.35 -25.54 -2.31
N GLN A 165 -36.42 -24.77 -2.41
CA GLN A 165 -37.54 -24.85 -1.49
C GLN A 165 -38.22 -26.21 -1.48
N ILE A 166 -38.43 -26.84 -2.63
CA ILE A 166 -39.02 -28.18 -2.74
C ILE A 166 -38.11 -29.28 -2.13
N ARG A 167 -36.81 -29.08 -2.15
CA ARG A 167 -35.84 -30.01 -1.59
C ARG A 167 -35.64 -29.84 -0.08
N GLN A 168 -36.30 -28.88 0.53
CA GLN A 168 -36.16 -28.64 1.97
C GLN A 168 -36.75 -29.82 2.76
N VAL A 169 -36.04 -30.24 3.80
CA VAL A 169 -36.46 -31.37 4.66
C VAL A 169 -37.73 -30.97 5.40
N PRO A 170 -38.78 -31.82 5.40
CA PRO A 170 -40.00 -31.58 6.17
C PRO A 170 -39.70 -31.35 7.66
N GLY A 171 -40.23 -30.27 8.26
CA GLY A 171 -40.03 -29.96 9.68
C GLY A 171 -39.14 -28.76 9.99
N LYS A 172 -38.38 -28.22 9.01
CA LYS A 172 -37.67 -26.96 9.15
C LYS A 172 -38.61 -25.75 8.93
N GLY A 173 -39.72 -25.64 9.64
CA GLY A 173 -40.62 -24.50 9.73
C GLY A 173 -40.55 -23.43 8.62
N ALA A 174 -41.35 -22.44 8.61
CA ALA A 174 -41.53 -21.43 7.55
C ALA A 174 -40.23 -20.62 7.26
N ARG A 175 -39.24 -21.27 6.63
CA ARG A 175 -37.98 -20.67 6.14
C ARG A 175 -37.96 -20.77 4.62
N PHE A 176 -37.52 -19.71 3.98
CA PHE A 176 -37.57 -19.55 2.52
C PHE A 176 -36.19 -19.42 1.92
N HIS A 177 -35.96 -20.13 0.83
CA HIS A 177 -34.76 -19.93 -0.04
C HIS A 177 -35.09 -18.80 -1.03
N VAL A 178 -34.52 -17.63 -0.82
CA VAL A 178 -34.84 -16.43 -1.60
C VAL A 178 -33.61 -15.85 -2.28
N ARG A 179 -33.83 -15.25 -3.45
CA ARG A 179 -32.84 -14.44 -4.18
C ARG A 179 -33.36 -13.02 -4.27
N TYR A 180 -32.56 -12.07 -3.84
CA TYR A 180 -32.92 -10.65 -3.92
C TYR A 180 -31.70 -9.79 -4.25
N ALA A 181 -31.95 -8.67 -4.90
CA ALA A 181 -30.92 -7.68 -5.16
C ALA A 181 -30.83 -6.73 -3.96
N GLU A 182 -29.65 -6.69 -3.33
CA GLU A 182 -29.35 -5.77 -2.24
C GLU A 182 -28.48 -4.63 -2.74
N PHE A 183 -28.88 -3.40 -2.45
CA PHE A 183 -28.08 -2.23 -2.76
C PHE A 183 -27.06 -2.01 -1.65
N THR A 184 -25.81 -2.34 -1.91
CA THR A 184 -24.78 -2.42 -0.88
C THR A 184 -23.47 -1.73 -1.32
N PRO A 185 -22.71 -1.15 -0.38
CA PRO A 185 -21.38 -0.61 -0.67
C PRO A 185 -20.28 -1.68 -0.82
N GLN A 186 -20.63 -2.98 -0.80
CA GLN A 186 -19.69 -4.10 -0.89
C GLN A 186 -19.06 -4.31 -2.28
N ARG A 187 -18.87 -3.23 -3.04
CA ARG A 187 -18.15 -3.25 -4.31
C ARG A 187 -16.70 -3.64 -4.09
N ILE A 188 -16.11 -4.31 -5.09
CA ILE A 188 -14.72 -4.76 -5.00
C ILE A 188 -13.74 -3.59 -4.76
N GLU A 189 -14.00 -2.44 -5.37
CA GLU A 189 -13.19 -1.24 -5.19
C GLU A 189 -13.20 -0.78 -3.72
N ASN A 190 -14.38 -0.72 -3.10
CA ASN A 190 -14.52 -0.30 -1.71
C ASN A 190 -13.86 -1.30 -0.74
N ARG A 191 -14.00 -2.59 -1.03
CA ARG A 191 -13.38 -3.66 -0.24
C ARG A 191 -11.85 -3.62 -0.33
N ILE A 192 -11.29 -3.34 -1.51
CA ILE A 192 -9.85 -3.12 -1.69
C ILE A 192 -9.40 -1.88 -0.89
N LEU A 193 -10.14 -0.76 -1.00
CA LEU A 193 -9.85 0.45 -0.21
C LEU A 193 -9.84 0.16 1.29
N ARG A 194 -10.79 -0.65 1.75
CA ARG A 194 -10.86 -1.07 3.16
C ARG A 194 -9.65 -1.90 3.58
N THR A 195 -9.22 -2.85 2.75
CA THR A 195 -8.02 -3.65 3.01
C THR A 195 -6.76 -2.79 3.07
N VAL A 196 -6.58 -1.88 2.09
CA VAL A 196 -5.43 -0.96 2.06
C VAL A 196 -5.43 -0.05 3.29
N LEU A 197 -6.60 0.41 3.73
CA LEU A 197 -6.74 1.21 4.95
C LEU A 197 -6.29 0.44 6.20
N GLU A 198 -6.57 -0.85 6.30
CA GLU A 198 -6.10 -1.69 7.41
C GLU A 198 -4.58 -1.90 7.37
N ILE A 199 -3.99 -2.05 6.18
CA ILE A 199 -2.54 -2.09 6.01
C ILE A 199 -1.90 -0.79 6.49
N VAL A 200 -2.45 0.37 6.08
CA VAL A 200 -1.96 1.68 6.53
C VAL A 200 -2.04 1.80 8.05
N LEU A 201 -3.16 1.40 8.67
CA LEU A 201 -3.33 1.45 10.12
C LEU A 201 -2.33 0.59 10.89
N SER A 202 -1.98 -0.57 10.37
CA SER A 202 -1.02 -1.48 11.01
C SER A 202 0.44 -1.08 10.81
N SER A 203 0.74 -0.31 9.74
CA SER A 203 2.11 -0.02 9.31
C SER A 203 2.58 1.40 9.61
N THR A 204 1.65 2.36 9.73
CA THR A 204 2.01 3.77 9.98
C THR A 204 2.56 3.97 11.39
N LYS A 205 3.61 4.78 11.47
CA LYS A 205 4.19 5.27 12.73
C LYS A 205 3.89 6.76 12.97
N GLU A 206 3.17 7.39 12.04
CA GLU A 206 2.84 8.81 12.07
C GLU A 206 1.46 9.04 12.71
N ASN A 207 1.42 9.80 13.79
CA ASN A 207 0.20 10.03 14.57
C ASN A 207 -0.95 10.65 13.76
N GLN A 208 -0.68 11.59 12.87
CA GLN A 208 -1.72 12.23 12.07
C GLN A 208 -2.30 11.26 11.04
N THR A 209 -1.45 10.49 10.38
CA THR A 209 -1.83 9.42 9.45
C THR A 209 -2.71 8.39 10.16
N TRP A 210 -2.29 7.93 11.34
CA TRP A 210 -3.03 6.96 12.14
C TRP A 210 -4.42 7.47 12.55
N ARG A 211 -4.52 8.71 13.05
CA ARG A 211 -5.81 9.32 13.43
C ARG A 211 -6.78 9.42 12.25
N THR A 212 -6.29 9.89 11.10
CA THR A 212 -7.09 10.00 9.88
C THR A 212 -7.57 8.62 9.42
N ALA A 213 -6.67 7.64 9.41
CA ALA A 213 -7.01 6.28 9.01
C ALA A 213 -8.03 5.63 9.96
N THR A 214 -7.91 5.86 11.29
CA THR A 214 -8.87 5.36 12.28
C THR A 214 -10.27 5.95 12.05
N THR A 215 -10.36 7.26 11.79
CA THR A 215 -11.64 7.92 11.47
C THR A 215 -12.28 7.31 10.22
N LEU A 216 -11.50 7.12 9.16
CA LEU A 216 -11.98 6.50 7.92
C LEU A 216 -12.38 5.04 8.13
N LYS A 217 -11.68 4.30 8.98
CA LYS A 217 -12.05 2.92 9.34
C LYS A 217 -13.45 2.85 9.94
N HIS A 218 -13.80 3.78 10.82
CA HIS A 218 -15.14 3.86 11.38
C HIS A 218 -16.20 4.24 10.34
N GLN A 219 -15.87 5.19 9.44
CA GLN A 219 -16.78 5.59 8.37
C GLN A 219 -17.02 4.48 7.32
N MET A 220 -16.12 3.52 7.22
CA MET A 220 -16.20 2.38 6.32
C MET A 220 -16.47 1.06 7.07
N ALA A 221 -17.09 1.12 8.26
CA ALA A 221 -17.31 -0.06 9.12
C ALA A 221 -18.16 -1.14 8.44
N ASP A 222 -19.13 -0.73 7.61
CA ASP A 222 -20.03 -1.63 6.88
C ASP A 222 -19.36 -2.34 5.68
N ILE A 223 -18.10 -2.00 5.37
CA ILE A 223 -17.37 -2.55 4.23
C ILE A 223 -16.38 -3.60 4.70
N GLU A 224 -16.54 -4.81 4.18
CA GLU A 224 -15.66 -5.93 4.50
C GLU A 224 -14.35 -5.85 3.70
N PRO A 225 -13.19 -6.10 4.32
CA PRO A 225 -11.93 -6.23 3.59
C PRO A 225 -11.93 -7.46 2.67
N VAL A 226 -11.03 -7.49 1.70
CA VAL A 226 -10.79 -8.63 0.81
C VAL A 226 -9.45 -9.26 1.13
N SER A 227 -9.37 -10.59 1.13
CA SER A 227 -8.17 -11.34 1.55
C SER A 227 -6.98 -11.16 0.60
N ASP A 228 -7.22 -11.10 -0.71
CA ASP A 228 -6.18 -10.94 -1.74
C ASP A 228 -6.47 -9.70 -2.59
N ALA A 229 -6.21 -8.53 -2.00
CA ALA A 229 -6.52 -7.25 -2.63
C ALA A 229 -5.69 -6.99 -3.90
N LEU A 230 -4.46 -7.51 -3.98
CA LEU A 230 -3.58 -7.26 -5.12
C LEU A 230 -4.11 -7.98 -6.38
N SER A 231 -4.46 -9.25 -6.31
CA SER A 231 -5.04 -9.98 -7.44
C SER A 231 -6.39 -9.39 -7.86
N GLN A 232 -7.17 -8.89 -6.89
CA GLN A 232 -8.48 -8.29 -7.13
C GLN A 232 -8.40 -6.92 -7.81
N LEU A 233 -7.24 -6.25 -7.87
CA LEU A 233 -7.05 -4.99 -8.60
C LEU A 233 -7.40 -5.12 -10.10
N SER A 234 -7.28 -6.30 -10.68
CA SER A 234 -7.69 -6.58 -12.06
C SER A 234 -9.20 -6.42 -12.29
N ARG A 235 -10.01 -6.61 -11.24
CA ARG A 235 -11.47 -6.46 -11.26
C ARG A 235 -11.93 -5.02 -10.99
N TRP A 236 -11.00 -4.11 -10.70
CA TRP A 236 -11.31 -2.72 -10.43
C TRP A 236 -11.85 -2.04 -11.70
N SER A 237 -13.08 -1.55 -11.63
CA SER A 237 -13.73 -0.91 -12.77
C SER A 237 -13.24 0.53 -12.97
N ASP A 238 -12.87 0.85 -14.21
CA ASP A 238 -12.41 2.19 -14.63
C ASP A 238 -13.52 3.00 -15.34
N GLY A 239 -14.79 2.74 -15.03
CA GLY A 239 -15.94 3.38 -15.65
C GLY A 239 -15.94 4.92 -15.53
N LYS A 240 -16.62 5.59 -16.48
CA LYS A 240 -16.69 7.07 -16.57
C LYS A 240 -17.16 7.75 -15.26
N TYR A 241 -17.98 7.07 -14.48
CA TYR A 241 -18.51 7.59 -13.21
C TYR A 241 -17.61 7.34 -11.99
N LEU A 242 -16.44 6.74 -12.20
CA LEU A 242 -15.49 6.33 -11.17
C LEU A 242 -14.19 7.13 -11.20
N LEU A 243 -14.21 8.40 -11.66
CA LEU A 243 -13.00 9.24 -11.78
C LEU A 243 -12.25 9.39 -10.45
N ALA A 244 -12.97 9.54 -9.33
CA ALA A 244 -12.35 9.63 -8.01
C ALA A 244 -11.68 8.31 -7.60
N TYR A 245 -12.28 7.17 -7.99
CA TYR A 245 -11.69 5.84 -7.78
C TYR A 245 -10.45 5.60 -8.66
N ARG A 246 -10.45 6.12 -9.89
CA ARG A 246 -9.28 6.07 -10.77
C ARG A 246 -8.08 6.82 -10.16
N ALA A 247 -8.31 7.95 -9.50
CA ALA A 247 -7.25 8.75 -8.88
C ALA A 247 -6.61 8.06 -7.67
N ILE A 248 -7.33 7.23 -6.93
CA ILE A 248 -6.81 6.53 -5.74
C ILE A 248 -6.20 5.16 -6.07
N LYS A 249 -6.59 4.52 -7.17
CA LYS A 249 -6.14 3.17 -7.58
C LYS A 249 -4.62 3.00 -7.59
N PRO A 250 -3.81 3.91 -8.19
CA PRO A 250 -2.35 3.76 -8.19
C PRO A 250 -1.74 3.78 -6.79
N TRP A 251 -2.31 4.55 -5.87
CA TRP A 251 -1.86 4.57 -4.47
C TRP A 251 -2.16 3.25 -3.75
N CYS A 252 -3.33 2.64 -4.03
CA CYS A 252 -3.65 1.30 -3.53
C CYS A 252 -2.65 0.28 -4.05
N GLN A 253 -2.34 0.32 -5.34
CA GLN A 253 -1.37 -0.58 -5.97
C GLN A 253 0.01 -0.47 -5.31
N LEU A 254 0.55 0.72 -5.15
CA LEU A 254 1.84 0.97 -4.50
C LEU A 254 1.91 0.41 -3.08
N ILE A 255 0.81 0.54 -2.31
CA ILE A 255 0.75 0.05 -0.93
C ILE A 255 0.68 -1.48 -0.91
N LEU A 256 -0.15 -2.08 -1.77
CA LEU A 256 -0.33 -3.53 -1.84
C LEU A 256 0.92 -4.24 -2.35
N GLU A 257 1.58 -3.72 -3.38
CA GLU A 257 2.83 -4.26 -3.91
C GLU A 257 3.94 -4.27 -2.85
N LYS A 258 4.08 -3.18 -2.09
CA LYS A 258 5.05 -3.10 -1.00
C LYS A 258 4.82 -4.17 0.08
N HIS A 259 3.57 -4.51 0.36
CA HIS A 259 3.20 -5.46 1.41
C HIS A 259 2.99 -6.89 0.90
N ASN A 260 3.20 -7.15 -0.41
CA ASN A 260 3.14 -8.50 -0.95
C ASN A 260 4.44 -9.27 -0.61
N PRO A 261 4.36 -10.44 0.04
CA PRO A 261 5.53 -11.27 0.35
C PRO A 261 6.29 -11.72 -0.89
N ASP A 262 5.64 -11.87 -2.05
CA ASP A 262 6.29 -12.24 -3.32
C ASP A 262 7.15 -11.10 -3.89
N PHE A 263 6.77 -9.85 -3.63
CA PHE A 263 7.58 -8.67 -4.00
C PHE A 263 8.85 -8.55 -3.16
N GLN A 264 8.80 -9.00 -1.90
CA GLN A 264 9.97 -9.08 -1.02
C GLN A 264 10.97 -10.16 -1.47
N LYS A 265 10.53 -11.13 -2.29
CA LYS A 265 11.37 -12.20 -2.85
C LYS A 265 11.94 -11.87 -4.24
N GLY A 266 11.75 -10.66 -4.75
CA GLY A 266 12.36 -10.24 -6.02
C GLY A 266 11.70 -10.78 -7.30
N GLY A 267 10.48 -11.27 -7.21
CA GLY A 267 9.72 -11.78 -8.36
C GLY A 267 9.15 -10.66 -9.24
N HIS A 268 9.96 -10.03 -10.05
CA HIS A 268 9.50 -9.32 -11.25
C HIS A 268 9.58 -10.32 -12.42
N GLN A 269 8.45 -10.91 -12.79
CA GLN A 269 8.26 -11.41 -14.14
C GLN A 269 7.99 -10.21 -15.04
N GLY A 270 8.87 -10.03 -16.03
CA GLY A 270 8.87 -8.98 -17.03
C GLY A 270 7.65 -8.93 -17.94
#